data_f5e32b5743dacf9b1e404d3d0f6b2547
#
_entry.id   f5e32b5743dacf9b1e404d3d0f6b2547
#
_cell.length_a   1.000
_cell.length_b   1.000
_cell.length_c   1.000
_cell.angle_alpha   90.00
_cell.angle_beta   90.00
_cell.angle_gamma   90.00
#
_symmetry.space_group_name_H-M   'P 1'
#
loop_
_entity.id
_entity.type
_entity.pdbx_description
1 polymer ?
#
loop_
_entity_poly.entity_id
_entity_poly.type
_entity_poly.pdbx_seq_one_letter_code
_entity_poly.pdbx_strand_id
1 'polypeptide(L)'
;MASASAVHILVKEKKLAEELKERLAKGEDFAKLAKKYSTCPSKKQGGNLGEFFKGDMVKAFDDVVFKRPILKVHGPVKTQFGYHLIKTLYRS
;
A
#
# COMPACT_ATOMS: atom_id res chain seq x y z
N MET A 1 -15.33 12.58 10.36
CA MET A 1 -15.13 11.29 9.67
C MET A 1 -13.64 10.94 9.64
N ALA A 2 -13.35 9.66 9.79
CA ALA A 2 -11.94 9.22 9.73
C ALA A 2 -11.42 9.31 8.29
N SER A 3 -10.26 9.90 8.14
CA SER A 3 -9.58 10.01 6.84
C SER A 3 -8.12 9.61 6.98
N ALA A 4 -7.50 9.29 5.85
CA ALA A 4 -6.10 8.90 5.83
C ALA A 4 -5.49 9.18 4.47
N SER A 5 -4.15 9.18 4.44
CA SER A 5 -3.38 9.19 3.20
C SER A 5 -2.43 8.01 3.24
N ALA A 6 -2.32 7.29 2.14
CA ALA A 6 -1.49 6.11 2.06
C ALA A 6 -0.84 5.95 0.68
N VAL A 7 0.24 5.19 0.67
CA VAL A 7 0.87 4.72 -0.57
C VAL A 7 0.77 3.21 -0.59
N HIS A 8 0.64 2.61 -1.77
CA HIS A 8 0.60 1.17 -1.89
C HIS A 8 1.23 0.67 -3.18
N ILE A 9 1.58 -0.61 -3.16
CA ILE A 9 2.05 -1.33 -4.33
C ILE A 9 1.14 -2.54 -4.48
N LEU A 10 0.53 -2.70 -5.65
CA LEU A 10 -0.35 -3.83 -5.95
C LEU A 10 0.36 -4.74 -6.96
N VAL A 11 0.50 -6.02 -6.63
CA VAL A 11 1.04 -7.03 -7.54
C VAL A 11 0.15 -8.26 -7.51
N LYS A 12 0.25 -9.09 -8.55
CA LYS A 12 -0.61 -10.26 -8.66
C LYS A 12 -0.08 -11.47 -7.89
N GLU A 13 1.22 -11.52 -7.63
CA GLU A 13 1.85 -12.67 -6.98
C GLU A 13 2.33 -12.34 -5.57
N LYS A 14 1.97 -13.21 -4.63
CA LYS A 14 2.37 -13.07 -3.23
C LYS A 14 3.90 -13.06 -3.08
N LYS A 15 4.58 -13.94 -3.81
CA LYS A 15 6.04 -14.05 -3.76
C LYS A 15 6.71 -12.73 -4.14
N LEU A 16 6.23 -12.08 -5.19
CA LEU A 16 6.76 -10.78 -5.60
C LEU A 16 6.49 -9.72 -4.52
N ALA A 17 5.30 -9.72 -3.94
CA ALA A 17 4.97 -8.79 -2.86
C ALA A 17 5.92 -8.97 -1.67
N GLU A 18 6.21 -10.20 -1.28
CA GLU A 18 7.13 -10.50 -0.18
C GLU A 18 8.54 -10.03 -0.49
N GLU A 19 9.01 -10.25 -1.73
CA GLU A 19 10.31 -9.79 -2.18
C GLU A 19 10.42 -8.26 -2.14
N LEU A 20 9.40 -7.57 -2.63
CA LEU A 20 9.38 -6.11 -2.61
C LEU A 20 9.34 -5.56 -1.19
N LYS A 21 8.60 -6.22 -0.29
CA LYS A 21 8.58 -5.82 1.12
C LYS A 21 9.97 -5.91 1.75
N GLU A 22 10.70 -6.97 1.45
CA GLU A 22 12.07 -7.13 1.92
C GLU A 22 12.98 -6.03 1.39
N ARG A 23 12.85 -5.68 0.11
CA ARG A 23 13.63 -4.62 -0.51
C ARG A 23 13.33 -3.26 0.14
N LEU A 24 12.07 -3.01 0.45
CA LEU A 24 11.68 -1.79 1.17
C LEU A 24 12.28 -1.76 2.58
N ALA A 25 12.33 -2.90 3.26
CA ALA A 25 12.96 -2.99 4.58
C ALA A 25 14.45 -2.69 4.53
N LYS A 26 15.09 -2.92 3.39
CA LYS A 26 16.51 -2.63 3.16
C LYS A 26 16.76 -1.18 2.75
N GLY A 27 15.72 -0.37 2.63
CA GLY A 27 15.84 1.05 2.34
C GLY A 27 15.60 1.47 0.89
N GLU A 28 15.12 0.56 0.03
CA GLU A 28 14.79 0.95 -1.34
C GLU A 28 13.57 1.88 -1.36
N ASP A 29 13.53 2.74 -2.36
CA ASP A 29 12.50 3.77 -2.44
C ASP A 29 11.14 3.20 -2.83
N PHE A 30 10.12 3.47 -2.01
CA PHE A 30 8.77 2.99 -2.22
C PHE A 30 8.20 3.44 -3.56
N ALA A 31 8.33 4.72 -3.87
CA ALA A 31 7.78 5.29 -5.10
C ALA A 31 8.39 4.65 -6.34
N LYS A 32 9.70 4.40 -6.33
CA LYS A 32 10.39 3.75 -7.47
C LYS A 32 9.89 2.33 -7.67
N LEU A 33 9.72 1.57 -6.60
CA LEU A 33 9.20 0.20 -6.68
C LEU A 33 7.75 0.19 -7.15
N ALA A 34 6.94 1.13 -6.67
CA ALA A 34 5.55 1.27 -7.11
C ALA A 34 5.48 1.54 -8.62
N LYS A 35 6.28 2.48 -9.11
CA LYS A 35 6.30 2.81 -10.54
C LYS A 35 6.71 1.64 -11.41
N LYS A 36 7.64 0.82 -10.92
CA LYS A 36 8.16 -0.31 -11.68
C LYS A 36 7.27 -1.55 -11.63
N TYR A 37 6.72 -1.87 -10.48
CA TYR A 37 6.07 -3.17 -10.25
C TYR A 37 4.56 -3.12 -10.03
N SER A 38 4.02 -2.02 -9.53
CA SER A 38 2.60 -1.95 -9.20
C SER A 38 1.72 -2.04 -10.45
N THR A 39 0.63 -2.79 -10.35
CA THR A 39 -0.36 -2.88 -11.43
C THR A 39 -1.48 -1.86 -11.28
N CYS A 40 -1.50 -1.13 -10.16
CA CYS A 40 -2.50 -0.10 -9.92
C CYS A 40 -2.14 1.20 -10.67
N PRO A 41 -3.13 1.93 -11.23
CA PRO A 41 -2.87 3.22 -11.87
C PRO A 41 -2.13 4.22 -10.97
N SER A 42 -2.28 4.12 -9.65
CA SER A 42 -1.58 4.98 -8.70
C SER A 42 -0.05 4.88 -8.80
N LYS A 43 0.47 3.85 -9.51
CA LYS A 43 1.92 3.70 -9.72
C LYS A 43 2.53 4.96 -10.34
N LYS A 44 1.77 5.68 -11.14
CA LYS A 44 2.23 6.91 -11.79
C LYS A 44 2.58 8.01 -10.79
N GLN A 45 1.95 7.97 -9.62
CA GLN A 45 2.23 8.87 -8.51
C GLN A 45 3.06 8.18 -7.41
N GLY A 46 3.84 7.15 -7.78
CA GLY A 46 4.65 6.42 -6.80
C GLY A 46 3.84 5.61 -5.81
N GLY A 47 2.61 5.23 -6.17
CA GLY A 47 1.70 4.48 -5.31
C GLY A 47 0.83 5.36 -4.41
N ASN A 48 0.94 6.67 -4.54
CA ASN A 48 0.18 7.58 -3.69
C ASN A 48 -1.30 7.59 -4.07
N LEU A 49 -2.16 7.26 -3.10
CA LEU A 49 -3.60 7.21 -3.29
C LEU A 49 -4.29 8.55 -2.95
N GLY A 50 -3.52 9.52 -2.43
CA GLY A 50 -4.10 10.75 -1.92
C GLY A 50 -4.86 10.52 -0.63
N GLU A 51 -5.70 11.47 -0.25
CA GLU A 51 -6.52 11.34 0.94
C GLU A 51 -7.83 10.62 0.63
N PHE A 52 -8.25 9.74 1.51
CA PHE A 52 -9.52 9.02 1.39
C PHE A 52 -10.13 8.80 2.77
N PHE A 53 -11.41 8.48 2.79
CA PHE A 53 -12.15 8.25 4.02
C PHE A 53 -12.29 6.76 4.32
N LYS A 54 -12.47 6.46 5.61
CA LYS A 54 -12.78 5.10 6.03
C LYS A 54 -14.00 4.58 5.28
N GLY A 55 -13.88 3.39 4.71
CA GLY A 55 -14.93 2.76 3.92
C GLY A 55 -14.79 2.96 2.41
N ASP A 56 -13.90 3.85 1.96
CA ASP A 56 -13.68 4.06 0.53
C ASP A 56 -12.96 2.89 -0.14
N MET A 57 -12.12 2.20 0.61
CA MET A 57 -11.32 1.08 0.12
C MET A 57 -11.94 -0.26 0.52
N VAL A 58 -11.50 -1.36 -0.11
CA VAL A 58 -11.95 -2.69 0.30
C VAL A 58 -11.55 -2.93 1.76
N LYS A 59 -12.34 -3.76 2.47
CA LYS A 59 -12.23 -3.92 3.91
C LYS A 59 -10.82 -4.30 4.38
N ALA A 60 -10.16 -5.23 3.72
CA ALA A 60 -8.82 -5.67 4.12
C ALA A 60 -7.80 -4.52 4.07
N PHE A 61 -7.89 -3.67 3.03
CA PHE A 61 -7.04 -2.50 2.88
C PHE A 61 -7.37 -1.46 3.94
N ASP A 62 -8.64 -1.18 4.11
CA ASP A 62 -9.16 -0.22 5.07
C ASP A 62 -8.72 -0.55 6.50
N ASP A 63 -8.79 -1.82 6.88
CA ASP A 63 -8.37 -2.28 8.21
C ASP A 63 -6.89 -1.98 8.47
N VAL A 64 -6.03 -2.18 7.48
CA VAL A 64 -4.61 -1.88 7.62
C VAL A 64 -4.39 -0.38 7.81
N VAL A 65 -5.00 0.43 6.95
CA VAL A 65 -4.82 1.88 6.97
C VAL A 65 -5.30 2.49 8.29
N PHE A 66 -6.45 2.05 8.79
CA PHE A 66 -7.07 2.70 9.95
C PHE A 66 -6.78 2.03 11.30
N LYS A 67 -6.17 0.84 11.30
CA LYS A 67 -5.91 0.10 12.55
C LYS A 67 -4.44 -0.20 12.82
N ARG A 68 -3.59 -0.23 11.80
CA ARG A 68 -2.18 -0.57 11.95
C ARG A 68 -1.30 0.67 12.11
N PRO A 69 -0.09 0.53 12.68
CA PRO A 69 0.83 1.67 12.82
C PRO A 69 1.10 2.37 11.49
N ILE A 70 1.16 3.69 11.52
CA ILE A 70 1.52 4.49 10.34
C ILE A 70 3.02 4.45 10.09
N LEU A 71 3.42 4.84 8.87
CA LEU A 71 4.82 4.95 8.43
C LEU A 71 5.58 3.63 8.42
N LYS A 72 4.86 2.51 8.42
CA LYS A 72 5.42 1.17 8.28
C LYS A 72 4.77 0.48 7.10
N VAL A 73 5.53 -0.33 6.38
CA VAL A 73 4.99 -1.14 5.28
C VAL A 73 4.34 -2.38 5.85
N HIS A 74 3.07 -2.56 5.54
CA HIS A 74 2.28 -3.73 5.95
C HIS A 74 1.93 -4.57 4.74
N GLY A 75 1.81 -5.85 4.94
CA GLY A 75 1.42 -6.78 3.90
C GLY A 75 2.38 -7.97 3.78
N PRO A 76 2.21 -8.80 2.78
CA PRO A 76 1.20 -8.67 1.72
C PRO A 76 -0.23 -8.83 2.21
N VAL A 77 -1.10 -7.92 1.79
CA VAL A 77 -2.53 -7.98 2.11
C VAL A 77 -3.28 -8.43 0.86
N LYS A 78 -3.95 -9.57 0.96
CA LYS A 78 -4.71 -10.11 -0.18
C LYS A 78 -6.07 -9.44 -0.31
N THR A 79 -6.40 -9.02 -1.52
CA THR A 79 -7.73 -8.52 -1.89
C THR A 79 -8.14 -9.17 -3.20
N GLN A 80 -9.33 -8.82 -3.69
CA GLN A 80 -9.78 -9.31 -5.01
C GLN A 80 -8.88 -8.83 -6.16
N PHE A 81 -8.07 -7.80 -5.93
CA PHE A 81 -7.18 -7.24 -6.96
C PHE A 81 -5.79 -7.87 -6.98
N GLY A 82 -5.40 -8.57 -5.93
CA GLY A 82 -4.09 -9.17 -5.78
C GLY A 82 -3.52 -8.94 -4.39
N TYR A 83 -2.23 -8.66 -4.31
CA TYR A 83 -1.52 -8.48 -3.03
C TYR A 83 -1.00 -7.06 -2.93
N HIS A 84 -1.34 -6.40 -1.82
CA HIS A 84 -0.96 -5.01 -1.57
C HIS A 84 0.15 -4.93 -0.52
N LEU A 85 1.11 -4.04 -0.76
CA LEU A 85 1.99 -3.52 0.29
C LEU A 85 1.51 -2.11 0.57
N ILE A 86 1.20 -1.83 1.82
CA ILE A 86 0.51 -0.60 2.21
C ILE A 86 1.33 0.15 3.26
N LYS A 87 1.52 1.44 3.04
CA LYS A 87 2.15 2.32 4.02
C LYS A 87 1.24 3.52 4.24
N THR A 88 0.68 3.63 5.43
CA THR A 88 -0.14 4.78 5.78
C THR A 88 0.77 5.94 6.16
N LEU A 89 0.57 7.09 5.53
CA LEU A 89 1.39 8.28 5.78
C LEU A 89 0.88 9.06 6.98
N TYR A 90 -0.45 9.21 7.08
CA TYR A 90 -1.11 9.80 8.24
C TYR A 90 -2.56 9.38 8.26
N ARG A 91 -3.22 9.59 9.40
CA ARG A 91 -4.66 9.44 9.53
C ARG A 91 -5.19 10.35 10.63
N SER A 92 -6.44 10.73 10.48
CA SER A 92 -7.13 11.58 11.46
C SER A 92 -8.34 10.87 12.06
#